data_c6ea613c7cc556da2d00e42e77a9448d
#
_entry.id   c6ea613c7cc556da2d00e42e77a9448d
#
_cell.length_a   1.000
_cell.length_b   1.000
_cell.length_c   1.000
_cell.angle_alpha   90.00
_cell.angle_beta   90.00
_cell.angle_gamma   90.00
#
_symmetry.space_group_name_H-M   'P 1'
#
loop_
_entity.id
_entity.type
_entity.pdbx_description
1 polymer ?
#
loop_
_entity_poly.entity_id
_entity_poly.type
_entity_poly.pdbx_seq_one_letter_code
_entity_poly.pdbx_strand_id
1 'polypeptide(L)'
;VNPYLALECVDELIEKGLLDKDRHAAEQDYIGAAVSGVSRVASKMGISVLQSYQSAQIFEAVGIAKDVIDRYFTKTVSRVGGVGLAEINEDVEFRHDRAFDPLELENDTTLDSIGIHRLRSGGDKEDHLYNPLTITTLQRAVREDSFETFRRYTEMVDDETRPHTLRGVLEFAFDRCTPVPLDEVEPAEEIVRRFKTGAMSYGSISQEAHECLAEAMNRLGGRSNSGEGGERRERLNTSRGSKIKQVASGRFGVTSEYLMSAEEIQIKMAQGAKPGEGGHLPGGKVYPWIAKARLSTPGVSLISPPPHHDIYSIEDLAQLIYDLKCANRRARISVKLVSEAGVGTVAAGVAKAGAQVILISGSDGGTGAAPRTSIHNAGLPWELGVAEAHQTLSLNGLRSRVAIEADGKLMSGRDVAIACMLGAEEFGFATAPLVCMGCVMMRVCNLDTCPVGIATQNPELRRRFKGKPEYVMNFMLFVAEELREIMAQLGVRSVKELIGRGDLLRVRHHQATRRAASIDMSRIVGRCINEYRRPEDNFDFHTEKTVDERVLLKKLNLKSVKPQSTELDVSSTDRAFGTIFGSEV
;
A
#
# COMPACT_ATOMS: atom_id res chain seq x y z
N VAL A 1 -2.50 29.68 14.49
CA VAL A 1 -3.90 29.62 14.94
C VAL A 1 -3.92 29.68 16.46
N ASN A 2 -4.75 30.55 17.02
CA ASN A 2 -5.02 30.60 18.46
C ASN A 2 -6.40 29.96 18.69
N PRO A 3 -6.51 28.82 19.40
CA PRO A 3 -7.76 28.12 19.65
C PRO A 3 -8.57 28.70 20.82
N TYR A 4 -8.67 30.02 20.91
CA TYR A 4 -9.30 30.68 22.07
C TYR A 4 -10.74 30.21 22.31
N LEU A 5 -11.56 30.06 21.25
CA LEU A 5 -12.93 29.61 21.37
C LEU A 5 -13.02 28.17 21.94
N ALA A 6 -12.10 27.28 21.54
CA ALA A 6 -12.06 25.94 22.09
C ALA A 6 -11.69 25.93 23.58
N LEU A 7 -10.81 26.85 24.02
CA LEU A 7 -10.47 27.01 25.43
C LEU A 7 -11.66 27.56 26.22
N GLU A 8 -12.37 28.55 25.69
CA GLU A 8 -13.62 29.06 26.27
C GLU A 8 -14.70 27.96 26.39
N CYS A 9 -14.83 27.09 25.39
CA CYS A 9 -15.74 25.94 25.48
C CYS A 9 -15.33 24.96 26.61
N VAL A 10 -14.02 24.72 26.82
CA VAL A 10 -13.55 23.90 27.93
C VAL A 10 -13.95 24.51 29.27
N ASP A 11 -13.81 25.83 29.41
CA ASP A 11 -14.22 26.56 30.61
C ASP A 11 -15.73 26.46 30.86
N GLU A 12 -16.53 26.67 29.83
CA GLU A 12 -17.98 26.54 29.90
C GLU A 12 -18.44 25.15 30.33
N LEU A 13 -17.78 24.09 29.82
CA LEU A 13 -18.06 22.70 30.23
C LEU A 13 -17.80 22.48 31.71
N ILE A 14 -16.75 23.10 32.26
CA ILE A 14 -16.43 23.03 33.71
C ILE A 14 -17.49 23.78 34.51
N GLU A 15 -17.82 25.01 34.10
CA GLU A 15 -18.82 25.85 34.78
C GLU A 15 -20.19 25.19 34.81
N LYS A 16 -20.59 24.50 33.76
CA LYS A 16 -21.82 23.71 33.69
C LYS A 16 -21.77 22.37 34.42
N GLY A 17 -20.64 22.01 35.03
CA GLY A 17 -20.45 20.73 35.72
C GLY A 17 -20.42 19.51 34.79
N LEU A 18 -20.21 19.71 33.49
CA LEU A 18 -20.12 18.62 32.47
C LEU A 18 -18.71 18.05 32.38
N LEU A 19 -17.69 18.76 32.86
CA LEU A 19 -16.31 18.32 32.97
C LEU A 19 -15.81 18.51 34.42
N ASP A 20 -15.64 17.41 35.14
CA ASP A 20 -15.11 17.38 36.49
C ASP A 20 -13.57 17.40 36.47
N LYS A 21 -13.01 18.59 36.25
CA LYS A 21 -11.56 18.80 36.17
C LYS A 21 -11.21 20.24 36.52
N ASP A 22 -10.01 20.45 37.11
CA ASP A 22 -9.45 21.78 37.28
C ASP A 22 -9.26 22.48 35.93
N ARG A 23 -9.64 23.75 35.85
CA ARG A 23 -9.61 24.55 34.62
C ARG A 23 -8.23 24.52 33.95
N HIS A 24 -7.18 24.85 34.69
CA HIS A 24 -5.84 24.89 34.13
C HIS A 24 -5.38 23.52 33.62
N ALA A 25 -5.70 22.45 34.36
CA ALA A 25 -5.38 21.08 33.94
C ALA A 25 -6.14 20.67 32.67
N ALA A 26 -7.40 21.07 32.51
CA ALA A 26 -8.20 20.79 31.32
C ALA A 26 -7.69 21.56 30.10
N GLU A 27 -7.36 22.85 30.25
CA GLU A 27 -6.73 23.65 29.20
C GLU A 27 -5.38 23.05 28.76
N GLN A 28 -4.53 22.64 29.69
CA GLN A 28 -3.23 22.01 29.40
C GLN A 28 -3.39 20.67 28.69
N ASP A 29 -4.39 19.87 29.03
CA ASP A 29 -4.68 18.64 28.33
C ASP A 29 -5.10 18.90 26.86
N TYR A 30 -5.94 19.91 26.63
CA TYR A 30 -6.34 20.32 25.29
C TYR A 30 -5.13 20.79 24.46
N ILE A 31 -4.30 21.67 25.03
CA ILE A 31 -3.08 22.18 24.39
C ILE A 31 -2.12 21.02 24.10
N GLY A 32 -1.91 20.13 25.07
CA GLY A 32 -1.05 18.94 24.90
C GLY A 32 -1.55 18.00 23.80
N ALA A 33 -2.86 17.81 23.72
CA ALA A 33 -3.47 17.01 22.66
C ALA A 33 -3.28 17.65 21.27
N ALA A 34 -3.48 18.97 21.16
CA ALA A 34 -3.28 19.71 19.92
C ALA A 34 -1.82 19.66 19.44
N VAL A 35 -0.86 19.92 20.34
CA VAL A 35 0.59 19.84 20.04
C VAL A 35 0.98 18.43 19.62
N SER A 36 0.49 17.42 20.35
CA SER A 36 0.74 16.01 19.99
C SER A 36 0.15 15.66 18.62
N GLY A 37 -1.04 16.16 18.30
CA GLY A 37 -1.68 15.97 17.00
C GLY A 37 -0.85 16.56 15.85
N VAL A 38 -0.44 17.82 15.98
CA VAL A 38 0.41 18.50 14.98
C VAL A 38 1.73 17.75 14.78
N SER A 39 2.40 17.39 15.89
CA SER A 39 3.68 16.65 15.83
C SER A 39 3.55 15.30 15.10
N ARG A 40 2.45 14.57 15.34
CA ARG A 40 2.20 13.29 14.69
C ARG A 40 1.91 13.42 13.20
N VAL A 41 1.14 14.45 12.81
CA VAL A 41 0.87 14.71 11.39
C VAL A 41 2.16 15.11 10.67
N ALA A 42 2.94 16.03 11.25
CA ALA A 42 4.24 16.42 10.70
C ALA A 42 5.19 15.23 10.56
N SER A 43 5.27 14.36 11.58
CA SER A 43 6.05 13.11 11.52
C SER A 43 5.62 12.20 10.37
N LYS A 44 4.31 11.98 10.17
CA LYS A 44 3.80 11.17 9.05
C LYS A 44 4.14 11.73 7.67
N MET A 45 4.33 13.04 7.59
CA MET A 45 4.72 13.74 6.36
C MET A 45 6.25 13.89 6.21
N GLY A 46 7.02 13.42 7.18
CA GLY A 46 8.48 13.54 7.18
C GLY A 46 8.98 14.95 7.49
N ILE A 47 8.18 15.79 8.17
CA ILE A 47 8.53 17.17 8.52
C ILE A 47 9.09 17.22 9.94
N SER A 48 10.28 17.79 10.09
CA SER A 48 10.98 17.89 11.37
C SER A 48 10.90 19.28 12.03
N VAL A 49 10.55 20.32 11.26
CA VAL A 49 10.48 21.71 11.76
C VAL A 49 9.22 22.41 11.24
N LEU A 50 8.59 23.24 12.09
CA LEU A 50 7.36 23.95 11.75
C LEU A 50 7.49 24.87 10.52
N GLN A 51 8.65 25.48 10.33
CA GLN A 51 8.92 26.32 9.15
C GLN A 51 8.77 25.56 7.84
N SER A 52 9.14 24.30 7.82
CA SER A 52 8.95 23.42 6.66
C SER A 52 7.51 22.99 6.46
N TYR A 53 6.65 23.13 7.47
CA TYR A 53 5.21 22.87 7.38
C TYR A 53 4.45 24.06 6.80
N GLN A 54 4.87 25.28 7.15
CA GLN A 54 4.22 26.52 6.73
C GLN A 54 4.54 26.82 5.26
N SER A 55 3.50 26.94 4.43
CA SER A 55 3.61 27.28 3.00
C SER A 55 4.49 26.33 2.17
N ALA A 56 4.72 25.12 2.64
CA ALA A 56 5.64 24.17 1.99
C ALA A 56 5.05 23.47 0.77
N GLN A 57 3.78 23.70 0.41
CA GLN A 57 3.08 23.08 -0.73
C GLN A 57 3.19 21.55 -0.79
N ILE A 58 3.22 20.91 0.38
CA ILE A 58 3.32 19.46 0.56
C ILE A 58 1.96 18.76 0.50
N PHE A 59 0.88 19.52 0.43
CA PHE A 59 -0.48 19.03 0.32
C PHE A 59 -0.92 18.99 -1.14
N GLU A 60 -1.72 18.01 -1.48
CA GLU A 60 -2.45 17.95 -2.73
C GLU A 60 -3.93 18.17 -2.45
N ALA A 61 -4.57 19.01 -3.27
CA ALA A 61 -6.01 19.17 -3.21
C ALA A 61 -6.69 18.08 -4.05
N VAL A 62 -7.62 17.35 -3.44
CA VAL A 62 -8.39 16.29 -4.08
C VAL A 62 -9.87 16.61 -3.94
N GLY A 63 -10.56 16.77 -5.06
CA GLY A 63 -12.00 17.04 -5.10
C GLY A 63 -12.39 18.50 -4.81
N ILE A 64 -11.51 19.47 -5.09
CA ILE A 64 -11.78 20.90 -5.02
C ILE A 64 -11.69 21.50 -6.44
N ALA A 65 -12.61 22.39 -6.78
CA ALA A 65 -12.67 23.03 -8.09
C ALA A 65 -11.44 23.87 -8.39
N LYS A 66 -11.02 23.88 -9.66
CA LYS A 66 -9.77 24.51 -10.08
C LYS A 66 -9.74 26.01 -9.79
N ASP A 67 -10.84 26.72 -9.98
CA ASP A 67 -10.94 28.16 -9.72
C ASP A 67 -10.73 28.51 -8.24
N VAL A 68 -11.20 27.67 -7.32
CA VAL A 68 -10.95 27.79 -5.88
C VAL A 68 -9.46 27.61 -5.59
N ILE A 69 -8.83 26.59 -6.19
CA ILE A 69 -7.39 26.34 -6.01
C ILE A 69 -6.57 27.49 -6.56
N ASP A 70 -6.83 27.93 -7.78
CA ASP A 70 -6.06 28.99 -8.43
C ASP A 70 -6.15 30.32 -7.65
N ARG A 71 -7.29 30.59 -7.02
CA ARG A 71 -7.52 31.85 -6.28
C ARG A 71 -7.03 31.84 -4.84
N TYR A 72 -7.22 30.73 -4.11
CA TYR A 72 -7.00 30.68 -2.66
C TYR A 72 -5.84 29.78 -2.24
N PHE A 73 -5.46 28.82 -3.07
CA PHE A 73 -4.40 27.84 -2.82
C PHE A 73 -3.38 27.84 -3.97
N THR A 74 -2.95 29.01 -4.37
CA THR A 74 -2.07 29.22 -5.53
C THR A 74 -0.88 28.25 -5.56
N LYS A 75 -0.69 27.57 -6.68
CA LYS A 75 0.35 26.55 -6.93
C LYS A 75 0.17 25.23 -6.15
N THR A 76 -0.89 25.05 -5.39
CA THR A 76 -1.18 23.73 -4.80
C THR A 76 -1.54 22.75 -5.93
N VAL A 77 -0.93 21.58 -5.91
CA VAL A 77 -1.19 20.52 -6.88
C VAL A 77 -2.62 20.01 -6.71
N SER A 78 -3.35 19.87 -7.83
CA SER A 78 -4.67 19.24 -7.87
C SER A 78 -4.81 18.43 -9.14
N ARG A 79 -4.99 17.13 -9.02
CA ARG A 79 -5.20 16.21 -10.14
C ARG A 79 -6.67 15.80 -10.28
N VAL A 80 -7.46 16.00 -9.23
CA VAL A 80 -8.90 15.71 -9.18
C VAL A 80 -9.63 16.98 -8.79
N GLY A 81 -10.44 17.52 -9.71
CA GLY A 81 -11.33 18.63 -9.45
C GLY A 81 -12.58 18.20 -8.68
N GLY A 82 -13.42 19.16 -8.29
CA GLY A 82 -14.64 18.84 -7.54
C GLY A 82 -15.41 20.08 -7.11
N VAL A 83 -15.76 20.14 -5.83
CA VAL A 83 -16.64 21.13 -5.22
C VAL A 83 -16.09 22.56 -5.30
N GLY A 84 -16.96 23.51 -5.59
CA GLY A 84 -16.72 24.94 -5.52
C GLY A 84 -17.08 25.56 -4.17
N LEU A 85 -17.01 26.90 -4.11
CA LEU A 85 -17.35 27.63 -2.88
C LEU A 85 -18.83 27.48 -2.48
N ALA A 86 -19.75 27.30 -3.44
CA ALA A 86 -21.16 27.12 -3.15
C ALA A 86 -21.41 25.85 -2.32
N GLU A 87 -20.84 24.72 -2.74
CA GLU A 87 -20.97 23.45 -2.05
C GLU A 87 -20.26 23.47 -0.68
N ILE A 88 -19.13 24.18 -0.57
CA ILE A 88 -18.44 24.37 0.71
C ILE A 88 -19.31 25.21 1.66
N ASN A 89 -19.99 26.24 1.13
CA ASN A 89 -20.90 27.07 1.94
C ASN A 89 -22.10 26.25 2.45
N GLU A 90 -22.71 25.42 1.60
CA GLU A 90 -23.80 24.51 1.99
C GLU A 90 -23.39 23.62 3.18
N ASP A 91 -22.14 23.13 3.21
CA ASP A 91 -21.65 22.33 4.34
C ASP A 91 -21.54 23.16 5.63
N VAL A 92 -21.11 24.40 5.51
CA VAL A 92 -21.00 25.32 6.67
C VAL A 92 -22.40 25.62 7.19
N GLU A 93 -23.34 25.94 6.32
CA GLU A 93 -24.75 26.19 6.68
C GLU A 93 -25.37 24.96 7.37
N PHE A 94 -25.22 23.77 6.77
CA PHE A 94 -25.73 22.53 7.38
C PHE A 94 -25.18 22.29 8.81
N ARG A 95 -23.89 22.53 9.01
CA ARG A 95 -23.27 22.39 10.36
C ARG A 95 -23.75 23.46 11.32
N HIS A 96 -23.93 24.69 10.83
CA HIS A 96 -24.46 25.79 11.61
C HIS A 96 -25.88 25.51 12.05
N ASP A 97 -26.77 25.14 11.13
CA ASP A 97 -28.17 24.86 11.43
C ASP A 97 -28.32 23.72 12.44
N ARG A 98 -27.48 22.69 12.30
CA ARG A 98 -27.43 21.58 13.27
C ARG A 98 -26.94 22.03 14.66
N ALA A 99 -26.00 22.96 14.71
CA ALA A 99 -25.43 23.46 15.98
C ALA A 99 -26.37 24.44 16.70
N PHE A 100 -27.20 25.14 15.95
CA PHE A 100 -28.12 26.17 16.46
C PHE A 100 -29.58 25.81 16.18
N ASP A 101 -29.95 24.53 16.40
CA ASP A 101 -31.34 24.10 16.26
C ASP A 101 -32.27 24.96 17.12
N PRO A 102 -33.20 25.77 16.49
CA PRO A 102 -34.06 26.68 17.24
C PRO A 102 -35.08 25.98 18.14
N LEU A 103 -35.26 24.68 18.00
CA LEU A 103 -36.14 23.87 18.84
C LEU A 103 -35.44 23.25 20.04
N GLU A 104 -34.10 23.38 20.11
CA GLU A 104 -33.25 22.82 21.19
C GLU A 104 -33.50 21.31 21.46
N LEU A 105 -34.02 20.58 20.48
CA LEU A 105 -34.38 19.17 20.62
C LEU A 105 -33.15 18.24 20.60
N GLU A 106 -32.01 18.71 20.12
CA GLU A 106 -30.77 17.96 20.01
C GLU A 106 -29.65 18.52 20.89
N ASN A 107 -29.96 19.03 22.07
CA ASN A 107 -28.94 19.45 23.06
C ASN A 107 -28.22 18.22 23.68
N ASP A 108 -27.66 17.35 22.82
CA ASP A 108 -26.77 16.32 23.29
C ASP A 108 -25.37 16.90 23.47
N THR A 109 -24.97 17.05 24.73
CA THR A 109 -23.65 17.55 25.13
C THR A 109 -22.55 16.50 24.97
N THR A 110 -22.89 15.28 24.54
CA THR A 110 -21.92 14.22 24.29
C THR A 110 -21.33 14.34 22.90
N LEU A 111 -19.98 14.35 22.82
CA LEU A 111 -19.29 14.22 21.54
C LEU A 111 -19.40 12.79 21.04
N ASP A 112 -20.34 12.54 20.17
CA ASP A 112 -20.53 11.22 19.59
C ASP A 112 -19.43 10.87 18.59
N SER A 113 -19.03 9.61 18.59
CA SER A 113 -18.04 9.10 17.63
C SER A 113 -18.72 8.81 16.29
N ILE A 114 -18.30 9.50 15.22
CA ILE A 114 -18.81 9.25 13.87
C ILE A 114 -18.40 7.89 13.30
N GLY A 115 -17.45 7.19 13.95
CA GLY A 115 -17.10 5.83 13.57
C GLY A 115 -15.92 5.66 12.62
N ILE A 116 -15.09 6.68 12.37
CA ILE A 116 -13.92 6.62 11.46
C ILE A 116 -13.01 5.40 11.72
N HIS A 117 -12.77 5.07 12.98
CA HIS A 117 -11.83 4.01 13.36
C HIS A 117 -12.49 2.66 13.59
N ARG A 118 -13.75 2.66 14.00
CA ARG A 118 -14.55 1.46 14.29
C ARG A 118 -15.96 1.71 13.80
N LEU A 119 -16.50 0.74 13.09
CA LEU A 119 -17.88 0.78 12.67
C LEU A 119 -18.80 1.10 13.86
N ARG A 120 -19.72 2.02 13.66
CA ARG A 120 -20.82 2.37 14.57
C ARG A 120 -22.13 2.18 13.84
N SER A 121 -23.19 1.85 14.57
CA SER A 121 -24.55 1.82 14.02
C SER A 121 -25.19 3.20 14.09
N GLY A 122 -25.97 3.58 13.07
CA GLY A 122 -26.66 4.85 12.96
C GLY A 122 -26.55 5.43 11.53
N GLY A 123 -27.56 6.17 11.10
CA GLY A 123 -27.61 6.69 9.73
C GLY A 123 -26.63 7.84 9.42
N ASP A 124 -26.11 8.49 10.46
CA ASP A 124 -25.13 9.59 10.41
C ASP A 124 -23.70 9.14 10.70
N LYS A 125 -23.47 7.81 10.80
CA LYS A 125 -22.16 7.23 11.09
C LYS A 125 -21.39 6.92 9.82
N GLU A 126 -20.05 6.94 9.94
CA GLU A 126 -19.14 6.58 8.86
C GLU A 126 -19.40 5.17 8.36
N ASP A 127 -19.61 5.02 7.07
CA ASP A 127 -19.75 3.72 6.42
C ASP A 127 -18.38 3.11 6.12
N HIS A 128 -18.27 1.79 6.16
CA HIS A 128 -17.03 1.05 5.94
C HIS A 128 -17.22 -0.02 4.88
N LEU A 129 -16.33 -0.05 3.88
CA LEU A 129 -16.29 -1.13 2.89
C LEU A 129 -16.12 -2.51 3.54
N TYR A 130 -15.27 -2.60 4.58
CA TYR A 130 -15.18 -3.79 5.42
C TYR A 130 -16.06 -3.61 6.66
N ASN A 131 -17.30 -4.02 6.56
CA ASN A 131 -18.28 -4.11 7.64
C ASN A 131 -18.60 -5.59 7.97
N PRO A 132 -19.35 -5.91 9.03
CA PRO A 132 -19.65 -7.30 9.40
C PRO A 132 -20.26 -8.12 8.25
N LEU A 133 -21.11 -7.52 7.43
CA LEU A 133 -21.77 -8.21 6.32
C LEU A 133 -20.79 -8.55 5.20
N THR A 134 -20.01 -7.58 4.73
CA THR A 134 -19.02 -7.80 3.67
C THR A 134 -17.92 -8.77 4.11
N ILE A 135 -17.47 -8.68 5.37
CA ILE A 135 -16.48 -9.59 5.95
C ILE A 135 -17.02 -11.03 5.99
N THR A 136 -18.22 -11.23 6.52
CA THR A 136 -18.80 -12.59 6.65
C THR A 136 -19.12 -13.19 5.30
N THR A 137 -19.61 -12.38 4.35
CA THR A 137 -19.90 -12.85 2.99
C THR A 137 -18.62 -13.27 2.25
N LEU A 138 -17.54 -12.47 2.33
CA LEU A 138 -16.26 -12.87 1.75
C LEU A 138 -15.69 -14.13 2.38
N GLN A 139 -15.70 -14.24 3.72
CA GLN A 139 -15.24 -15.44 4.41
C GLN A 139 -16.05 -16.68 4.03
N ARG A 140 -17.34 -16.53 3.85
CA ARG A 140 -18.22 -17.61 3.41
C ARG A 140 -17.89 -18.01 1.98
N ALA A 141 -17.79 -17.05 1.06
CA ALA A 141 -17.46 -17.31 -0.35
C ALA A 141 -16.19 -18.17 -0.51
N VAL A 142 -15.11 -17.77 0.17
CA VAL A 142 -13.82 -18.49 0.05
C VAL A 142 -13.78 -19.83 0.78
N ARG A 143 -14.58 -20.02 1.82
CA ARG A 143 -14.65 -21.30 2.56
C ARG A 143 -15.51 -22.34 1.85
N GLU A 144 -16.58 -21.89 1.21
CA GLU A 144 -17.51 -22.74 0.45
C GLU A 144 -17.07 -22.89 -1.02
N ASP A 145 -15.99 -22.24 -1.45
CA ASP A 145 -15.53 -22.18 -2.84
C ASP A 145 -16.65 -21.75 -3.80
N SER A 146 -17.37 -20.69 -3.42
CA SER A 146 -18.57 -20.22 -4.12
C SER A 146 -18.34 -18.87 -4.81
N PHE A 147 -18.17 -18.90 -6.12
CA PHE A 147 -18.06 -17.68 -6.93
C PHE A 147 -19.37 -16.86 -6.92
N GLU A 148 -20.53 -17.50 -6.83
CA GLU A 148 -21.82 -16.79 -6.68
C GLU A 148 -21.87 -15.97 -5.39
N THR A 149 -21.40 -16.55 -4.26
CA THR A 149 -21.31 -15.83 -2.99
C THR A 149 -20.28 -14.71 -3.06
N PHE A 150 -19.19 -14.89 -3.81
CA PHE A 150 -18.21 -13.85 -4.06
C PHE A 150 -18.81 -12.68 -4.87
N ARG A 151 -19.63 -12.94 -5.88
CA ARG A 151 -20.35 -11.87 -6.60
C ARG A 151 -21.24 -11.04 -5.68
N ARG A 152 -21.94 -11.65 -4.74
CA ARG A 152 -22.70 -10.91 -3.72
C ARG A 152 -21.82 -10.02 -2.85
N TYR A 153 -20.59 -10.47 -2.57
CA TYR A 153 -19.61 -9.64 -1.86
C TYR A 153 -19.15 -8.46 -2.73
N THR A 154 -18.83 -8.67 -4.01
CA THR A 154 -18.38 -7.58 -4.90
C THR A 154 -19.50 -6.58 -5.18
N GLU A 155 -20.75 -7.01 -5.32
CA GLU A 155 -21.93 -6.12 -5.39
C GLU A 155 -22.03 -5.17 -4.19
N MET A 156 -21.66 -5.62 -2.99
CA MET A 156 -21.68 -4.78 -1.78
C MET A 156 -20.51 -3.80 -1.69
N VAL A 157 -19.31 -4.20 -2.13
CA VAL A 157 -18.11 -3.34 -2.04
C VAL A 157 -17.96 -2.40 -3.22
N ASP A 158 -18.55 -2.75 -4.36
CA ASP A 158 -18.57 -1.95 -5.58
C ASP A 158 -19.92 -1.21 -5.78
N ASP A 159 -20.72 -1.11 -4.71
CA ASP A 159 -22.03 -0.46 -4.72
C ASP A 159 -21.93 0.99 -5.22
N GLU A 160 -22.51 1.19 -6.40
CA GLU A 160 -22.50 2.46 -7.11
C GLU A 160 -23.28 3.57 -6.40
N THR A 161 -24.20 3.21 -5.51
CA THR A 161 -25.00 4.15 -4.72
C THR A 161 -24.22 4.71 -3.53
N ARG A 162 -23.09 4.10 -3.18
CA ARG A 162 -22.26 4.47 -2.03
C ARG A 162 -20.78 4.49 -2.39
N PRO A 163 -20.30 5.44 -3.20
CA PRO A 163 -18.89 5.50 -3.61
C PRO A 163 -18.00 5.89 -2.42
N HIS A 164 -17.14 4.97 -1.97
CA HIS A 164 -16.20 5.19 -0.86
C HIS A 164 -14.77 5.54 -1.32
N THR A 165 -14.51 5.42 -2.61
CA THR A 165 -13.18 5.61 -3.21
C THR A 165 -13.28 6.41 -4.50
N LEU A 166 -12.17 6.96 -4.99
CA LEU A 166 -12.15 7.65 -6.28
C LEU A 166 -12.59 6.73 -7.42
N ARG A 167 -12.15 5.48 -7.42
CA ARG A 167 -12.59 4.51 -8.43
C ARG A 167 -14.08 4.15 -8.32
N GLY A 168 -14.70 4.38 -7.16
CA GLY A 168 -16.13 4.17 -6.95
C GLY A 168 -17.01 5.12 -7.77
N VAL A 169 -16.47 6.28 -8.23
CA VAL A 169 -17.21 7.22 -9.12
C VAL A 169 -16.99 6.93 -10.60
N LEU A 170 -16.17 5.94 -10.94
CA LEU A 170 -15.89 5.57 -12.34
C LEU A 170 -16.85 4.49 -12.83
N GLU A 171 -16.99 4.40 -14.13
CA GLU A 171 -17.68 3.30 -14.85
C GLU A 171 -16.87 2.88 -16.08
N PHE A 172 -17.09 1.65 -16.51
CA PHE A 172 -16.51 1.13 -17.77
C PHE A 172 -17.38 1.57 -18.96
N ALA A 173 -16.73 1.91 -20.06
CA ALA A 173 -17.39 2.31 -21.30
C ALA A 173 -17.84 1.11 -22.13
N PHE A 174 -18.61 0.16 -21.55
CA PHE A 174 -19.09 -1.03 -22.23
C PHE A 174 -19.89 -0.74 -23.52
N ASP A 175 -20.60 0.39 -23.53
CA ASP A 175 -21.36 0.87 -24.67
C ASP A 175 -20.52 1.18 -25.92
N ARG A 176 -19.21 1.31 -25.76
CA ARG A 176 -18.24 1.56 -26.85
C ARG A 176 -17.47 0.33 -27.28
N CYS A 177 -17.74 -0.81 -26.67
CA CYS A 177 -16.97 -2.03 -26.83
C CYS A 177 -17.80 -3.11 -27.55
N THR A 178 -17.11 -4.01 -28.25
CA THR A 178 -17.71 -5.23 -28.78
C THR A 178 -17.24 -6.41 -27.93
N PRO A 179 -18.14 -7.04 -27.17
CA PRO A 179 -17.78 -8.17 -26.31
C PRO A 179 -17.15 -9.34 -27.08
N VAL A 180 -16.28 -10.07 -26.42
CA VAL A 180 -15.69 -11.32 -26.91
C VAL A 180 -16.12 -12.49 -26.02
N PRO A 181 -16.09 -13.74 -26.54
CA PRO A 181 -16.35 -14.92 -25.73
C PRO A 181 -15.36 -15.04 -24.56
N LEU A 182 -15.84 -15.50 -23.39
CA LEU A 182 -15.01 -15.60 -22.19
C LEU A 182 -13.86 -16.63 -22.33
N ASP A 183 -14.04 -17.64 -23.15
CA ASP A 183 -13.02 -18.65 -23.46
C ASP A 183 -11.88 -18.13 -24.34
N GLU A 184 -12.05 -16.99 -25.00
CA GLU A 184 -10.97 -16.29 -25.70
C GLU A 184 -10.14 -15.38 -24.78
N VAL A 185 -10.58 -15.15 -23.54
CA VAL A 185 -9.88 -14.28 -22.58
C VAL A 185 -8.83 -15.05 -21.78
N GLU A 186 -7.70 -14.42 -21.51
CA GLU A 186 -6.58 -14.93 -20.71
C GLU A 186 -7.10 -15.70 -19.47
N PRO A 187 -6.66 -16.96 -19.24
CA PRO A 187 -7.16 -17.79 -18.13
C PRO A 187 -6.85 -17.18 -16.75
N ALA A 188 -7.71 -17.46 -15.77
CA ALA A 188 -7.54 -16.96 -14.41
C ALA A 188 -6.18 -17.40 -13.81
N GLU A 189 -5.73 -18.62 -14.10
CA GLU A 189 -4.44 -19.17 -13.64
C GLU A 189 -3.22 -18.41 -14.18
N GLU A 190 -3.33 -17.79 -15.36
CA GLU A 190 -2.29 -16.92 -15.90
C GLU A 190 -2.36 -15.51 -15.28
N ILE A 191 -3.57 -14.99 -15.07
CA ILE A 191 -3.81 -13.69 -14.46
C ILE A 191 -3.26 -13.63 -13.02
N VAL A 192 -3.51 -14.67 -12.20
CA VAL A 192 -3.06 -14.71 -10.79
C VAL A 192 -1.53 -14.68 -10.62
N ARG A 193 -0.76 -14.99 -11.65
CA ARG A 193 0.70 -14.84 -11.65
C ARG A 193 1.15 -13.38 -11.51
N ARG A 194 0.27 -12.44 -11.82
CA ARG A 194 0.47 -10.99 -11.62
C ARG A 194 0.09 -10.54 -10.21
N PHE A 195 -0.54 -11.41 -9.42
CA PHE A 195 -1.02 -11.10 -8.08
C PHE A 195 0.08 -11.34 -7.05
N LYS A 196 0.13 -10.43 -6.09
CA LYS A 196 1.08 -10.44 -4.98
C LYS A 196 0.36 -10.21 -3.66
N THR A 197 0.97 -10.61 -2.55
CA THR A 197 0.52 -10.05 -1.28
C THR A 197 1.23 -8.73 -1.01
N GLY A 198 0.53 -7.80 -0.37
CA GLY A 198 1.17 -6.64 0.23
C GLY A 198 2.21 -7.06 1.27
N ALA A 199 3.17 -6.20 1.54
CA ALA A 199 4.26 -6.45 2.49
C ALA A 199 3.73 -6.53 3.93
N MET A 200 3.59 -7.71 4.47
CA MET A 200 3.14 -8.00 5.84
C MET A 200 4.23 -8.78 6.58
N SER A 201 4.96 -8.09 7.47
CA SER A 201 6.18 -8.66 8.06
C SER A 201 5.92 -9.76 9.07
N TYR A 202 6.83 -10.74 9.13
CA TYR A 202 6.91 -11.70 10.23
C TYR A 202 7.20 -10.95 11.54
N GLY A 203 6.27 -11.05 12.48
CA GLY A 203 6.25 -10.27 13.70
C GLY A 203 5.09 -9.26 13.74
N SER A 204 4.74 -8.60 12.65
CA SER A 204 3.48 -7.84 12.57
C SER A 204 2.28 -8.79 12.48
N ILE A 205 2.39 -9.86 11.71
CA ILE A 205 1.47 -11.00 11.70
C ILE A 205 2.15 -12.25 12.27
N SER A 206 1.34 -13.25 12.64
CA SER A 206 1.80 -14.53 13.16
C SER A 206 2.55 -15.35 12.12
N GLN A 207 3.31 -16.33 12.57
CA GLN A 207 4.00 -17.28 11.69
C GLN A 207 2.99 -18.03 10.80
N GLU A 208 1.90 -18.51 11.41
CA GLU A 208 0.86 -19.27 10.74
C GLU A 208 0.22 -18.47 9.59
N ALA A 209 -0.13 -17.20 9.84
CA ALA A 209 -0.69 -16.33 8.82
C ALA A 209 0.33 -16.02 7.71
N HIS A 210 1.58 -15.77 8.08
CA HIS A 210 2.64 -15.46 7.13
C HIS A 210 2.98 -16.65 6.23
N GLU A 211 3.05 -17.86 6.79
CA GLU A 211 3.29 -19.10 6.04
C GLU A 211 2.09 -19.46 5.14
N CYS A 212 0.87 -19.28 5.64
CA CYS A 212 -0.36 -19.51 4.89
C CYS A 212 -0.43 -18.65 3.61
N LEU A 213 -0.07 -17.37 3.71
CA LEU A 213 0.02 -16.46 2.55
C LEU A 213 1.08 -16.93 1.55
N ALA A 214 2.27 -17.30 2.05
CA ALA A 214 3.35 -17.75 1.19
C ALA A 214 2.98 -19.04 0.44
N GLU A 215 2.41 -20.01 1.13
CA GLU A 215 1.98 -21.29 0.54
C GLU A 215 0.88 -21.08 -0.52
N ALA A 216 -0.12 -20.25 -0.22
CA ALA A 216 -1.19 -19.95 -1.16
C ALA A 216 -0.64 -19.35 -2.46
N MET A 217 0.18 -18.32 -2.36
CA MET A 217 0.74 -17.63 -3.53
C MET A 217 1.72 -18.50 -4.31
N ASN A 218 2.52 -19.32 -3.62
CA ASN A 218 3.43 -20.25 -4.29
C ASN A 218 2.67 -21.31 -5.09
N ARG A 219 1.55 -21.82 -4.57
CA ARG A 219 0.69 -22.79 -5.28
C ARG A 219 -0.01 -22.18 -6.49
N LEU A 220 -0.36 -20.89 -6.44
CA LEU A 220 -0.97 -20.16 -7.56
C LEU A 220 0.04 -19.68 -8.62
N GLY A 221 1.35 -19.77 -8.35
CA GLY A 221 2.36 -19.15 -9.21
C GLY A 221 2.47 -17.63 -9.07
N GLY A 222 1.74 -17.04 -8.11
CA GLY A 222 1.89 -15.66 -7.67
C GLY A 222 3.06 -15.49 -6.70
N ARG A 223 3.13 -14.35 -5.98
CA ARG A 223 4.23 -14.06 -5.05
C ARG A 223 3.72 -13.47 -3.75
N SER A 224 4.17 -14.02 -2.62
CA SER A 224 3.99 -13.36 -1.33
C SER A 224 5.20 -12.48 -1.00
N ASN A 225 4.95 -11.38 -0.28
CA ASN A 225 5.96 -10.45 0.19
C ASN A 225 6.27 -10.71 1.68
N SER A 226 7.53 -10.95 2.00
CA SER A 226 7.98 -11.20 3.37
C SER A 226 7.73 -10.02 4.32
N GLY A 227 7.54 -8.83 3.77
CA GLY A 227 7.64 -7.58 4.54
C GLY A 227 9.05 -7.37 5.10
N GLU A 228 9.26 -6.25 5.80
CA GLU A 228 10.52 -6.00 6.50
C GLU A 228 10.65 -6.89 7.75
N GLY A 229 11.83 -7.43 7.98
CA GLY A 229 12.10 -8.19 9.20
C GLY A 229 12.60 -9.61 8.98
N GLY A 230 12.92 -9.96 7.76
CA GLY A 230 13.45 -11.27 7.43
C GLY A 230 12.42 -12.39 7.51
N GLU A 231 12.91 -13.60 7.40
CA GLU A 231 12.16 -14.84 7.57
C GLU A 231 13.00 -15.84 8.39
N ARG A 232 12.33 -16.83 8.96
CA ARG A 232 13.03 -17.94 9.59
C ARG A 232 13.80 -18.74 8.53
N ARG A 233 15.05 -19.10 8.83
CA ARG A 233 15.94 -19.81 7.92
C ARG A 233 15.33 -21.08 7.35
N GLU A 234 14.60 -21.82 8.18
CA GLU A 234 13.97 -23.10 7.83
C GLU A 234 12.85 -22.97 6.77
N ARG A 235 12.38 -21.72 6.51
CA ARG A 235 11.36 -21.44 5.49
C ARG A 235 11.95 -21.12 4.13
N LEU A 236 13.20 -20.65 4.10
CA LEU A 236 13.85 -20.22 2.86
C LEU A 236 13.89 -21.39 1.87
N ASN A 237 13.59 -21.10 0.60
CA ASN A 237 13.54 -22.08 -0.49
C ASN A 237 12.53 -23.24 -0.28
N THR A 238 11.52 -23.06 0.56
CA THR A 238 10.41 -23.99 0.74
C THR A 238 9.10 -23.44 0.18
N SER A 239 8.06 -24.28 0.11
CA SER A 239 6.70 -23.84 -0.28
C SER A 239 6.11 -22.76 0.64
N ARG A 240 6.65 -22.60 1.85
CA ARG A 240 6.24 -21.60 2.85
C ARG A 240 7.12 -20.35 2.86
N GLY A 241 8.16 -20.30 2.04
CA GLY A 241 9.02 -19.12 1.86
C GLY A 241 8.36 -18.08 0.97
N SER A 242 8.43 -16.80 1.36
CA SER A 242 7.97 -15.70 0.51
C SER A 242 8.94 -15.48 -0.64
N LYS A 243 8.43 -15.29 -1.85
CA LYS A 243 9.27 -15.08 -3.04
C LYS A 243 9.75 -13.65 -3.19
N ILE A 244 9.04 -12.67 -2.59
CA ILE A 244 9.46 -11.28 -2.53
C ILE A 244 10.12 -11.04 -1.18
N LYS A 245 11.38 -10.62 -1.20
CA LYS A 245 12.17 -10.27 -0.02
C LYS A 245 12.28 -8.76 0.10
N GLN A 246 11.66 -8.18 1.14
CA GLN A 246 11.69 -6.73 1.34
C GLN A 246 12.94 -6.31 2.12
N VAL A 247 13.57 -5.23 1.64
CA VAL A 247 14.71 -4.56 2.28
C VAL A 247 14.28 -3.13 2.62
N ALA A 248 14.14 -2.84 3.91
CA ALA A 248 13.80 -1.51 4.40
C ALA A 248 15.03 -0.83 5.04
N SER A 249 14.92 0.43 5.42
CA SER A 249 16.04 1.20 6.00
C SER A 249 16.68 0.55 7.23
N GLY A 250 15.88 -0.09 8.08
CA GLY A 250 16.38 -0.81 9.27
C GLY A 250 17.08 -2.13 8.95
N ARG A 251 16.92 -2.68 7.74
CA ARG A 251 17.54 -3.91 7.24
C ARG A 251 17.46 -5.10 8.18
N PHE A 252 16.39 -5.18 8.98
CA PHE A 252 16.18 -6.27 9.95
C PHE A 252 16.05 -7.61 9.24
N GLY A 253 16.90 -8.57 9.64
CA GLY A 253 16.89 -9.93 9.12
C GLY A 253 17.37 -10.07 7.67
N VAL A 254 17.99 -9.05 7.10
CA VAL A 254 18.59 -9.12 5.76
C VAL A 254 19.95 -9.82 5.84
N THR A 255 20.00 -11.03 5.30
CA THR A 255 21.21 -11.85 5.18
C THR A 255 21.43 -12.23 3.72
N SER A 256 22.64 -12.68 3.38
CA SER A 256 22.93 -13.20 2.02
C SER A 256 21.96 -14.33 1.64
N GLU A 257 21.73 -15.27 2.55
CA GLU A 257 20.81 -16.40 2.35
C GLU A 257 19.36 -15.94 2.10
N TYR A 258 18.90 -14.91 2.86
CA TYR A 258 17.60 -14.27 2.64
C TYR A 258 17.49 -13.66 1.24
N LEU A 259 18.50 -12.90 0.80
CA LEU A 259 18.53 -12.27 -0.53
C LEU A 259 18.60 -13.33 -1.63
N MET A 260 19.40 -14.37 -1.46
CA MET A 260 19.54 -15.45 -2.45
C MET A 260 18.27 -16.28 -2.64
N SER A 261 17.42 -16.36 -1.64
CA SER A 261 16.13 -17.07 -1.73
C SER A 261 15.02 -16.27 -2.42
N ALA A 262 15.31 -15.05 -2.89
CA ALA A 262 14.33 -14.16 -3.52
C ALA A 262 14.16 -14.45 -5.02
N GLU A 263 12.92 -14.42 -5.51
CA GLU A 263 12.61 -14.18 -6.93
C GLU A 263 12.50 -12.67 -7.24
N GLU A 264 12.17 -11.88 -6.22
CA GLU A 264 12.11 -10.43 -6.29
C GLU A 264 12.62 -9.82 -4.97
N ILE A 265 13.52 -8.85 -5.07
CA ILE A 265 13.99 -8.06 -3.93
C ILE A 265 13.34 -6.70 -4.00
N GLN A 266 12.62 -6.32 -2.95
CA GLN A 266 11.89 -5.05 -2.90
C GLN A 266 12.56 -4.07 -1.94
N ILE A 267 13.07 -2.97 -2.48
CA ILE A 267 13.57 -1.84 -1.70
C ILE A 267 12.37 -1.01 -1.23
N LYS A 268 12.19 -0.88 0.08
CA LYS A 268 11.11 -0.09 0.66
C LYS A 268 11.59 1.32 0.95
N MET A 269 11.21 2.28 0.11
CA MET A 269 11.50 3.70 0.35
C MET A 269 10.51 4.33 1.32
N ALA A 270 9.22 3.99 1.21
CA ALA A 270 8.16 4.48 2.10
C ALA A 270 6.97 3.51 2.09
N GLN A 271 5.90 3.85 2.80
CA GLN A 271 4.63 3.10 2.78
C GLN A 271 3.44 4.05 2.75
N GLY A 272 2.38 3.69 2.00
CA GLY A 272 1.31 4.58 1.57
C GLY A 272 0.58 5.32 2.69
N ALA A 273 0.26 4.65 3.81
CA ALA A 273 -0.52 5.27 4.88
C ALA A 273 0.27 6.27 5.74
N LYS A 274 1.59 6.15 5.81
CA LYS A 274 2.46 7.01 6.63
C LYS A 274 3.84 7.19 5.98
N PRO A 275 3.93 7.98 4.93
CA PRO A 275 5.15 8.12 4.13
C PRO A 275 6.37 8.54 4.95
N GLY A 276 6.18 9.44 5.92
CA GLY A 276 7.27 10.01 6.72
C GLY A 276 7.66 9.22 7.98
N GLU A 277 6.83 8.27 8.47
CA GLU A 277 7.15 7.48 9.68
C GLU A 277 7.85 6.16 9.35
N GLY A 278 7.54 5.55 8.22
CA GLY A 278 8.07 4.25 7.81
C GLY A 278 7.59 3.06 8.64
N GLY A 279 8.44 2.04 8.76
CA GLY A 279 8.13 0.78 9.45
C GLY A 279 8.26 0.88 10.97
N HIS A 280 7.37 0.18 11.68
CA HIS A 280 7.39 0.10 13.13
C HIS A 280 6.90 -1.27 13.60
N LEU A 281 7.61 -1.87 14.55
CA LEU A 281 7.17 -3.05 15.28
C LEU A 281 7.28 -2.78 16.79
N PRO A 282 6.15 -2.75 17.53
CA PRO A 282 6.17 -2.51 18.99
C PRO A 282 6.97 -3.58 19.73
N GLY A 283 7.70 -3.20 20.78
CA GLY A 283 8.52 -4.11 21.60
C GLY A 283 7.73 -5.29 22.16
N GLY A 284 6.46 -5.10 22.51
CA GLY A 284 5.57 -6.16 22.97
C GLY A 284 5.32 -7.29 21.94
N LYS A 285 5.61 -7.03 20.66
CA LYS A 285 5.55 -8.04 19.57
C LYS A 285 6.92 -8.61 19.20
N VAL A 286 8.02 -8.10 19.78
CA VAL A 286 9.38 -8.58 19.53
C VAL A 286 9.71 -9.71 20.50
N TYR A 287 9.05 -10.85 20.32
CA TYR A 287 9.33 -12.07 21.05
C TYR A 287 10.71 -12.65 20.66
N PRO A 288 11.31 -13.57 21.45
CA PRO A 288 12.64 -14.13 21.16
C PRO A 288 12.81 -14.69 19.74
N TRP A 289 11.77 -15.37 19.20
CA TRP A 289 11.83 -15.91 17.85
C TRP A 289 11.72 -14.84 16.76
N ILE A 290 11.04 -13.70 17.04
CA ILE A 290 11.00 -12.55 16.14
C ILE A 290 12.34 -11.83 16.17
N ALA A 291 12.88 -11.59 17.37
CA ALA A 291 14.20 -10.98 17.52
C ALA A 291 15.29 -11.77 16.81
N LYS A 292 15.26 -13.13 16.90
CA LYS A 292 16.18 -14.01 16.18
C LYS A 292 16.08 -13.83 14.66
N ALA A 293 14.86 -13.80 14.11
CA ALA A 293 14.66 -13.62 12.67
C ALA A 293 15.08 -12.22 12.18
N ARG A 294 14.94 -11.21 13.03
CA ARG A 294 15.25 -9.81 12.72
C ARG A 294 16.70 -9.41 13.07
N LEU A 295 17.47 -10.30 13.67
CA LEU A 295 18.81 -10.02 14.17
C LEU A 295 18.82 -8.84 15.16
N SER A 296 17.89 -8.86 16.12
CA SER A 296 17.63 -7.78 17.06
C SER A 296 17.44 -8.30 18.50
N THR A 297 17.11 -7.40 19.43
CA THR A 297 16.92 -7.71 20.85
C THR A 297 15.43 -7.91 21.18
N PRO A 298 15.05 -8.98 21.91
CA PRO A 298 13.67 -9.18 22.36
C PRO A 298 13.17 -8.02 23.23
N GLY A 299 11.88 -7.66 23.08
CA GLY A 299 11.22 -6.64 23.87
C GLY A 299 11.52 -5.19 23.47
N VAL A 300 12.45 -4.96 22.57
CA VAL A 300 12.82 -3.61 22.10
C VAL A 300 12.03 -3.29 20.83
N SER A 301 11.38 -2.11 20.82
CA SER A 301 10.66 -1.64 19.62
C SER A 301 11.62 -1.39 18.46
N LEU A 302 11.20 -1.79 17.27
CA LEU A 302 12.00 -1.68 16.06
C LEU A 302 11.39 -0.65 15.13
N ILE A 303 12.20 0.29 14.67
CA ILE A 303 11.81 1.39 13.78
C ILE A 303 12.67 1.31 12.51
N SER A 304 12.00 1.47 11.37
CA SER A 304 12.61 1.50 10.05
C SER A 304 12.13 2.76 9.34
N PRO A 305 12.76 3.93 9.62
CA PRO A 305 12.31 5.20 9.06
C PRO A 305 12.53 5.24 7.53
N PRO A 306 11.72 5.99 6.78
CA PRO A 306 12.03 6.36 5.41
C PRO A 306 12.90 7.63 5.41
N PRO A 307 13.74 7.85 4.46
CA PRO A 307 14.37 6.93 3.53
C PRO A 307 15.49 6.10 4.18
N HIS A 308 16.21 5.31 3.38
CA HIS A 308 17.42 4.64 3.85
C HIS A 308 18.52 5.66 4.18
N HIS A 309 19.36 5.37 5.19
CA HIS A 309 20.45 6.27 5.62
C HIS A 309 21.49 6.54 4.56
N ASP A 310 21.66 5.66 3.60
CA ASP A 310 22.63 5.68 2.52
C ASP A 310 22.02 6.10 1.16
N ILE A 311 20.78 6.57 1.14
CA ILE A 311 20.08 7.02 -0.08
C ILE A 311 19.60 8.45 0.09
N TYR A 312 20.27 9.37 -0.61
CA TYR A 312 19.97 10.81 -0.66
C TYR A 312 19.65 11.27 -2.08
N SER A 313 19.90 10.43 -3.08
CA SER A 313 19.67 10.72 -4.48
C SER A 313 19.26 9.46 -5.26
N ILE A 314 18.87 9.65 -6.52
CA ILE A 314 18.61 8.53 -7.44
C ILE A 314 19.88 7.72 -7.71
N GLU A 315 21.03 8.35 -7.71
CA GLU A 315 22.34 7.71 -7.91
C GLU A 315 22.67 6.78 -6.74
N ASP A 316 22.40 7.19 -5.50
CA ASP A 316 22.56 6.31 -4.32
C ASP A 316 21.62 5.10 -4.38
N LEU A 317 20.37 5.34 -4.82
CA LEU A 317 19.42 4.24 -5.03
C LEU A 317 19.90 3.29 -6.14
N ALA A 318 20.48 3.82 -7.23
CA ALA A 318 21.05 3.01 -8.29
C ALA A 318 22.20 2.13 -7.78
N GLN A 319 23.02 2.62 -6.86
CA GLN A 319 24.07 1.82 -6.21
C GLN A 319 23.45 0.67 -5.39
N LEU A 320 22.43 0.93 -4.57
CA LEU A 320 21.77 -0.11 -3.81
C LEU A 320 21.09 -1.14 -4.73
N ILE A 321 20.44 -0.71 -5.81
CA ILE A 321 19.86 -1.59 -6.82
C ILE A 321 20.94 -2.50 -7.42
N TYR A 322 22.10 -1.94 -7.77
CA TYR A 322 23.24 -2.68 -8.31
C TYR A 322 23.78 -3.69 -7.29
N ASP A 323 24.01 -3.29 -6.04
CA ASP A 323 24.52 -4.15 -4.97
C ASP A 323 23.59 -5.36 -4.72
N LEU A 324 22.27 -5.11 -4.68
CA LEU A 324 21.27 -6.18 -4.54
C LEU A 324 21.19 -7.07 -5.77
N LYS A 325 21.40 -6.52 -6.97
CA LYS A 325 21.48 -7.30 -8.21
C LYS A 325 22.73 -8.19 -8.23
N CYS A 326 23.85 -7.71 -7.69
CA CYS A 326 25.05 -8.54 -7.50
C CYS A 326 24.84 -9.62 -6.45
N ALA A 327 24.08 -9.33 -5.36
CA ALA A 327 23.75 -10.32 -4.34
C ALA A 327 22.84 -11.44 -4.88
N ASN A 328 21.90 -11.11 -5.78
CA ASN A 328 21.07 -12.12 -6.45
C ASN A 328 20.77 -11.69 -7.90
N ARG A 329 21.56 -12.20 -8.83
CA ARG A 329 21.46 -11.88 -10.27
C ARG A 329 20.13 -12.31 -10.90
N ARG A 330 19.47 -13.34 -10.34
CA ARG A 330 18.22 -13.90 -10.87
C ARG A 330 16.99 -13.11 -10.41
N ALA A 331 17.05 -12.51 -9.23
CA ALA A 331 15.93 -11.76 -8.67
C ALA A 331 15.67 -10.48 -9.47
N ARG A 332 14.38 -10.14 -9.63
CA ARG A 332 13.99 -8.80 -10.07
C ARG A 332 14.22 -7.82 -8.93
N ILE A 333 14.57 -6.59 -9.26
CA ILE A 333 14.66 -5.51 -8.25
C ILE A 333 13.41 -4.64 -8.37
N SER A 334 12.69 -4.56 -7.26
CA SER A 334 11.49 -3.74 -7.08
C SER A 334 11.78 -2.57 -6.16
N VAL A 335 11.20 -1.41 -6.44
CA VAL A 335 11.25 -0.24 -5.56
C VAL A 335 9.83 0.15 -5.18
N LYS A 336 9.56 0.20 -3.86
CA LYS A 336 8.26 0.62 -3.33
C LYS A 336 8.27 2.12 -3.07
N LEU A 337 7.43 2.83 -3.83
CA LEU A 337 7.10 4.25 -3.70
C LEU A 337 5.68 4.41 -3.13
N VAL A 338 5.28 5.64 -2.89
CA VAL A 338 3.92 5.97 -2.42
C VAL A 338 3.22 6.88 -3.42
N SER A 339 1.88 6.83 -3.42
CA SER A 339 1.06 7.75 -4.21
C SER A 339 1.14 9.14 -3.59
N GLU A 340 1.92 10.01 -4.21
CA GLU A 340 2.06 11.42 -3.85
C GLU A 340 2.30 12.25 -5.11
N ALA A 341 2.08 13.56 -5.04
CA ALA A 341 2.33 14.45 -6.17
C ALA A 341 3.83 14.46 -6.53
N GLY A 342 4.15 14.25 -7.82
CA GLY A 342 5.52 14.15 -8.30
C GLY A 342 6.10 12.73 -8.30
N VAL A 343 5.35 11.73 -7.87
CA VAL A 343 5.80 10.32 -7.89
C VAL A 343 6.20 9.85 -9.29
N GLY A 344 5.59 10.40 -10.34
CA GLY A 344 5.97 10.11 -11.72
C GLY A 344 7.42 10.48 -12.04
N THR A 345 7.89 11.62 -11.55
CA THR A 345 9.30 12.04 -11.70
C THR A 345 10.25 11.11 -10.94
N VAL A 346 9.88 10.73 -9.72
CA VAL A 346 10.64 9.76 -8.92
C VAL A 346 10.68 8.40 -9.64
N ALA A 347 9.53 7.93 -10.16
CA ALA A 347 9.44 6.68 -10.93
C ALA A 347 10.34 6.68 -12.17
N ALA A 348 10.42 7.81 -12.90
CA ALA A 348 11.33 7.96 -14.04
C ALA A 348 12.80 7.83 -13.62
N GLY A 349 13.18 8.44 -12.50
CA GLY A 349 14.51 8.27 -11.92
C GLY A 349 14.81 6.82 -11.52
N VAL A 350 13.87 6.18 -10.85
CA VAL A 350 13.96 4.76 -10.41
C VAL A 350 14.09 3.81 -11.60
N ALA A 351 13.35 4.07 -12.70
CA ALA A 351 13.46 3.27 -13.92
C ALA A 351 14.86 3.43 -14.57
N LYS A 352 15.41 4.66 -14.60
CA LYS A 352 16.78 4.92 -15.07
C LYS A 352 17.83 4.27 -14.18
N ALA A 353 17.57 4.15 -12.88
CA ALA A 353 18.44 3.48 -11.92
C ALA A 353 18.45 1.93 -12.05
N GLY A 354 17.62 1.36 -12.92
CA GLY A 354 17.64 -0.06 -13.23
C GLY A 354 16.60 -0.92 -12.49
N ALA A 355 15.66 -0.32 -11.75
CA ALA A 355 14.55 -1.08 -11.17
C ALA A 355 13.72 -1.75 -12.28
N GLN A 356 13.23 -2.96 -12.00
CA GLN A 356 12.42 -3.75 -12.93
C GLN A 356 10.94 -3.73 -12.57
N VAL A 357 10.62 -3.36 -11.32
CA VAL A 357 9.26 -3.17 -10.81
C VAL A 357 9.22 -1.89 -9.98
N ILE A 358 8.17 -1.11 -10.15
CA ILE A 358 7.88 0.05 -9.31
C ILE A 358 6.50 -0.14 -8.70
N LEU A 359 6.45 -0.34 -7.37
CA LEU A 359 5.20 -0.40 -6.63
C LEU A 359 4.77 1.02 -6.23
N ILE A 360 3.57 1.41 -6.62
CA ILE A 360 2.91 2.63 -6.15
C ILE A 360 1.88 2.25 -5.08
N SER A 361 2.18 2.58 -3.83
CA SER A 361 1.35 2.24 -2.68
C SER A 361 0.39 3.38 -2.32
N GLY A 362 -0.90 3.08 -2.24
CA GLY A 362 -1.91 4.06 -1.84
C GLY A 362 -2.02 4.23 -0.31
N SER A 363 -2.79 5.22 0.12
CA SER A 363 -3.01 5.58 1.54
C SER A 363 -3.56 4.44 2.40
N ASP A 364 -4.27 3.47 1.82
CA ASP A 364 -4.74 2.25 2.49
C ASP A 364 -3.67 1.14 2.60
N GLY A 365 -2.45 1.39 2.10
CA GLY A 365 -1.35 0.40 2.02
C GLY A 365 -0.49 0.32 3.29
N GLY A 366 -0.48 -0.84 3.92
CA GLY A 366 0.58 -1.40 4.73
C GLY A 366 0.92 -0.82 6.10
N THR A 367 0.09 -1.00 7.17
CA THR A 367 0.47 -0.57 8.52
C THR A 367 -0.10 -1.41 9.68
N GLY A 368 -0.18 -2.74 9.54
CA GLY A 368 -0.80 -3.59 10.57
C GLY A 368 -0.22 -3.50 11.98
N ALA A 369 1.04 -3.13 12.16
CA ALA A 369 1.69 -2.99 13.47
C ALA A 369 1.76 -1.55 13.99
N ALA A 370 1.23 -0.57 13.25
CA ALA A 370 1.24 0.83 13.65
C ALA A 370 0.05 1.20 14.55
N PRO A 371 0.19 2.18 15.47
CA PRO A 371 -0.93 2.71 16.23
C PRO A 371 -1.94 3.39 15.31
N ARG A 372 -3.20 3.50 15.75
CA ARG A 372 -4.29 4.09 14.95
C ARG A 372 -3.99 5.49 14.46
N THR A 373 -3.37 6.30 15.29
CA THR A 373 -3.01 7.67 14.95
C THR A 373 -2.04 7.77 13.78
N SER A 374 -1.32 6.70 13.44
CA SER A 374 -0.38 6.66 12.33
C SER A 374 -1.01 6.21 11.00
N ILE A 375 -2.25 5.69 10.99
CA ILE A 375 -2.86 5.13 9.78
C ILE A 375 -3.89 6.04 9.11
N HIS A 376 -4.07 7.25 9.62
CA HIS A 376 -5.02 8.22 9.08
C HIS A 376 -4.34 9.57 8.85
N ASN A 377 -4.96 10.38 7.99
CA ASN A 377 -4.62 11.76 7.72
C ASN A 377 -3.26 11.98 7.03
N ALA A 378 -2.77 10.97 6.31
CA ALA A 378 -1.60 11.08 5.42
C ALA A 378 -1.74 10.09 4.25
N GLY A 379 -0.98 10.31 3.17
CA GLY A 379 -1.03 9.51 1.96
C GLY A 379 -2.21 9.88 1.04
N LEU A 380 -2.12 9.42 -0.21
CA LEU A 380 -3.09 9.67 -1.26
C LEU A 380 -3.60 8.34 -1.84
N PRO A 381 -4.79 8.34 -2.47
CA PRO A 381 -5.28 7.16 -3.19
C PRO A 381 -4.31 6.71 -4.29
N TRP A 382 -4.16 5.39 -4.46
CA TRP A 382 -3.23 4.82 -5.45
C TRP A 382 -3.57 5.21 -6.89
N GLU A 383 -4.84 5.49 -7.19
CA GLU A 383 -5.33 5.89 -8.51
C GLU A 383 -4.57 7.10 -9.06
N LEU A 384 -4.25 8.06 -8.19
CA LEU A 384 -3.51 9.27 -8.54
C LEU A 384 -2.05 8.95 -8.91
N GLY A 385 -1.38 8.19 -8.07
CA GLY A 385 0.04 7.89 -8.24
C GLY A 385 0.31 6.91 -9.38
N VAL A 386 -0.53 5.90 -9.57
CA VAL A 386 -0.40 4.94 -10.68
C VAL A 386 -0.56 5.64 -12.02
N ALA A 387 -1.62 6.46 -12.18
CA ALA A 387 -1.86 7.20 -13.40
C ALA A 387 -0.71 8.18 -13.71
N GLU A 388 -0.21 8.92 -12.71
CA GLU A 388 0.92 9.83 -12.88
C GLU A 388 2.20 9.09 -13.27
N ALA A 389 2.53 8.00 -12.57
CA ALA A 389 3.72 7.20 -12.86
C ALA A 389 3.68 6.61 -14.27
N HIS A 390 2.53 6.04 -14.67
CA HIS A 390 2.33 5.48 -16.00
C HIS A 390 2.51 6.53 -17.10
N GLN A 391 1.81 7.66 -16.97
CA GLN A 391 1.90 8.75 -17.96
C GLN A 391 3.31 9.33 -18.05
N THR A 392 3.97 9.55 -16.91
CA THR A 392 5.33 10.13 -16.89
C THR A 392 6.36 9.18 -17.47
N LEU A 393 6.30 7.89 -17.14
CA LEU A 393 7.20 6.88 -17.71
C LEU A 393 7.01 6.76 -19.21
N SER A 394 5.78 6.78 -19.72
CA SER A 394 5.48 6.72 -21.15
C SER A 394 5.98 7.96 -21.88
N LEU A 395 5.73 9.16 -21.35
CA LEU A 395 6.22 10.41 -21.93
C LEU A 395 7.75 10.48 -22.03
N ASN A 396 8.45 9.76 -21.15
CA ASN A 396 9.92 9.71 -21.15
C ASN A 396 10.50 8.48 -21.88
N GLY A 397 9.67 7.63 -22.50
CA GLY A 397 10.12 6.40 -23.16
C GLY A 397 10.74 5.37 -22.20
N LEU A 398 10.32 5.38 -20.95
CA LEU A 398 10.84 4.49 -19.89
C LEU A 398 9.85 3.40 -19.48
N ARG A 399 8.60 3.49 -19.94
CA ARG A 399 7.53 2.61 -19.47
C ARG A 399 7.80 1.14 -19.76
N SER A 400 8.41 0.83 -20.90
CA SER A 400 8.73 -0.54 -21.30
C SER A 400 9.84 -1.20 -20.46
N ARG A 401 10.60 -0.43 -19.68
CA ARG A 401 11.68 -0.94 -18.83
C ARG A 401 11.18 -1.52 -17.51
N VAL A 402 10.03 -1.08 -17.01
CA VAL A 402 9.54 -1.39 -15.67
C VAL A 402 8.10 -1.84 -15.67
N ALA A 403 7.76 -2.80 -14.80
CA ALA A 403 6.37 -3.09 -14.45
C ALA A 403 5.90 -2.12 -13.35
N ILE A 404 4.68 -1.61 -13.47
CA ILE A 404 4.03 -0.85 -12.40
C ILE A 404 3.17 -1.81 -11.59
N GLU A 405 3.35 -1.80 -10.28
CA GLU A 405 2.54 -2.53 -9.31
C GLU A 405 1.68 -1.53 -8.52
N ALA A 406 0.42 -1.88 -8.27
CA ALA A 406 -0.50 -1.11 -7.43
C ALA A 406 -0.84 -1.88 -6.15
N ASP A 407 -0.82 -1.21 -4.98
CA ASP A 407 -1.41 -1.71 -3.75
C ASP A 407 -2.18 -0.61 -3.01
N GLY A 408 -3.05 -1.00 -2.09
CA GLY A 408 -3.86 -0.08 -1.30
C GLY A 408 -5.35 -0.41 -1.40
N LYS A 409 -5.76 -1.53 -0.77
CA LYS A 409 -7.16 -1.96 -0.65
C LYS A 409 -7.79 -2.35 -1.99
N LEU A 410 -7.11 -3.20 -2.76
CA LEU A 410 -7.76 -3.91 -3.87
C LEU A 410 -8.66 -5.01 -3.30
N MET A 411 -9.93 -5.05 -3.72
CA MET A 411 -10.97 -5.88 -3.11
C MET A 411 -11.71 -6.76 -4.12
N SER A 412 -11.72 -6.39 -5.40
CA SER A 412 -12.51 -7.04 -6.46
C SER A 412 -11.75 -7.07 -7.79
N GLY A 413 -12.27 -7.81 -8.76
CA GLY A 413 -11.78 -7.79 -10.15
C GLY A 413 -11.98 -6.44 -10.82
N ARG A 414 -13.04 -5.71 -10.42
CA ARG A 414 -13.27 -4.32 -10.84
C ARG A 414 -12.12 -3.40 -10.42
N ASP A 415 -11.65 -3.50 -9.17
CA ASP A 415 -10.49 -2.73 -8.70
C ASP A 415 -9.24 -3.02 -9.53
N VAL A 416 -9.01 -4.30 -9.85
CA VAL A 416 -7.87 -4.73 -10.69
C VAL A 416 -8.00 -4.20 -12.11
N ALA A 417 -9.20 -4.25 -12.72
CA ALA A 417 -9.45 -3.71 -14.04
C ALA A 417 -9.14 -2.21 -14.12
N ILE A 418 -9.62 -1.44 -13.14
CA ILE A 418 -9.35 0.00 -13.09
C ILE A 418 -7.85 0.28 -12.88
N ALA A 419 -7.18 -0.45 -11.97
CA ALA A 419 -5.74 -0.32 -11.77
C ALA A 419 -4.94 -0.60 -13.06
N CYS A 420 -5.35 -1.64 -13.80
CA CYS A 420 -4.77 -2.00 -15.09
C CYS A 420 -4.97 -0.87 -16.12
N MET A 421 -6.18 -0.35 -16.25
CA MET A 421 -6.49 0.75 -17.18
C MET A 421 -5.76 2.04 -16.84
N LEU A 422 -5.41 2.27 -15.57
CA LEU A 422 -4.57 3.39 -15.13
C LEU A 422 -3.06 3.11 -15.28
N GLY A 423 -2.67 1.90 -15.70
CA GLY A 423 -1.31 1.55 -16.07
C GLY A 423 -0.60 0.52 -15.20
N ALA A 424 -1.27 -0.10 -14.21
CA ALA A 424 -0.67 -1.17 -13.41
C ALA A 424 -0.61 -2.50 -14.19
N GLU A 425 0.41 -3.31 -13.94
CA GLU A 425 0.61 -4.64 -14.50
C GLU A 425 0.61 -5.74 -13.45
N GLU A 426 0.90 -5.39 -12.20
CA GLU A 426 0.97 -6.30 -11.06
C GLU A 426 0.16 -5.70 -9.90
N PHE A 427 -0.42 -6.55 -9.04
CA PHE A 427 -1.45 -6.14 -8.11
C PHE A 427 -1.22 -6.74 -6.72
N GLY A 428 -1.13 -5.86 -5.70
CA GLY A 428 -0.83 -6.23 -4.33
C GLY A 428 -2.08 -6.25 -3.43
N PHE A 429 -2.33 -7.37 -2.77
CA PHE A 429 -3.46 -7.57 -1.86
C PHE A 429 -2.97 -7.80 -0.43
N ALA A 430 -3.50 -7.08 0.55
CA ALA A 430 -3.15 -7.27 1.94
C ALA A 430 -4.37 -7.56 2.83
N THR A 431 -5.30 -6.63 2.94
CA THR A 431 -6.44 -6.74 3.85
C THR A 431 -7.39 -7.87 3.43
N ALA A 432 -7.73 -7.99 2.15
CA ALA A 432 -8.64 -9.02 1.66
C ALA A 432 -8.13 -10.45 1.96
N PRO A 433 -6.88 -10.84 1.66
CA PRO A 433 -6.34 -12.13 2.09
C PRO A 433 -6.38 -12.36 3.61
N LEU A 434 -6.15 -11.32 4.42
CA LEU A 434 -6.29 -11.45 5.88
C LEU A 434 -7.74 -11.71 6.29
N VAL A 435 -8.72 -11.06 5.64
CA VAL A 435 -10.15 -11.30 5.86
C VAL A 435 -10.50 -12.73 5.47
N CYS A 436 -10.03 -13.24 4.34
CA CYS A 436 -10.21 -14.63 3.92
C CYS A 436 -9.69 -15.63 4.96
N MET A 437 -8.57 -15.32 5.62
CA MET A 437 -8.00 -16.14 6.70
C MET A 437 -8.71 -15.98 8.05
N GLY A 438 -9.72 -15.11 8.15
CA GLY A 438 -10.55 -14.94 9.34
C GLY A 438 -10.38 -13.61 10.09
N CYS A 439 -9.73 -12.59 9.51
CA CYS A 439 -9.66 -11.25 10.10
C CYS A 439 -11.07 -10.64 10.18
N VAL A 440 -11.41 -10.10 11.35
CA VAL A 440 -12.71 -9.45 11.63
C VAL A 440 -12.58 -7.95 11.84
N MET A 441 -11.47 -7.35 11.41
CA MET A 441 -11.20 -5.91 11.43
C MET A 441 -11.35 -5.22 12.80
N MET A 442 -10.98 -5.92 13.88
CA MET A 442 -10.99 -5.37 15.26
C MET A 442 -10.04 -4.18 15.46
N ARG A 443 -9.09 -3.96 14.52
CA ARG A 443 -8.12 -2.84 14.55
C ARG A 443 -7.25 -2.80 15.82
N VAL A 444 -6.93 -3.98 16.39
CA VAL A 444 -6.02 -4.16 17.55
C VAL A 444 -4.67 -4.76 17.15
N CYS A 445 -4.32 -4.64 15.87
CA CYS A 445 -3.14 -5.31 15.29
C CYS A 445 -1.81 -4.89 15.94
N ASN A 446 -1.71 -3.66 16.44
CA ASN A 446 -0.51 -3.14 17.10
C ASN A 446 -0.38 -3.55 18.57
N LEU A 447 -1.44 -4.10 19.20
CA LEU A 447 -1.52 -4.36 20.63
C LEU A 447 -1.14 -5.79 21.04
N ASP A 448 -0.79 -6.65 20.09
CA ASP A 448 -0.54 -8.09 20.31
C ASP A 448 -1.75 -8.88 20.84
N THR A 449 -2.95 -8.34 20.74
CA THR A 449 -4.21 -8.89 21.28
C THR A 449 -5.19 -9.34 20.20
N CYS A 450 -4.72 -9.67 19.01
CA CYS A 450 -5.59 -10.09 17.92
C CYS A 450 -6.35 -11.37 18.26
N PRO A 451 -7.70 -11.33 18.37
CA PRO A 451 -8.48 -12.45 18.90
C PRO A 451 -8.53 -13.66 17.96
N VAL A 452 -8.21 -13.48 16.68
CA VAL A 452 -8.25 -14.54 15.65
C VAL A 452 -6.86 -15.09 15.29
N GLY A 453 -5.81 -14.70 16.04
CA GLY A 453 -4.47 -15.27 15.89
C GLY A 453 -3.67 -14.78 14.66
N ILE A 454 -4.16 -13.77 13.93
CA ILE A 454 -3.49 -13.28 12.72
C ILE A 454 -2.39 -12.27 13.06
N ALA A 455 -2.71 -11.20 13.79
CA ALA A 455 -1.77 -10.09 14.03
C ALA A 455 -1.27 -10.08 15.48
N THR A 456 -0.78 -11.23 15.96
CA THR A 456 -0.28 -11.41 17.32
C THR A 456 0.89 -12.39 17.34
N GLN A 457 1.76 -12.25 18.35
CA GLN A 457 2.82 -13.19 18.66
C GLN A 457 2.49 -14.02 19.92
N ASN A 458 1.42 -13.67 20.64
CA ASN A 458 0.97 -14.42 21.83
C ASN A 458 0.63 -15.87 21.46
N PRO A 459 1.27 -16.88 22.08
CA PRO A 459 1.09 -18.28 21.71
C PRO A 459 -0.34 -18.81 21.85
N GLU A 460 -1.08 -18.33 22.85
CA GLU A 460 -2.47 -18.76 23.06
C GLU A 460 -3.40 -18.19 22.00
N LEU A 461 -3.22 -16.93 21.62
CA LEU A 461 -4.01 -16.30 20.57
C LEU A 461 -3.66 -16.89 19.20
N ARG A 462 -2.39 -17.19 18.93
CA ARG A 462 -1.95 -17.85 17.68
C ARG A 462 -2.64 -19.20 17.47
N ARG A 463 -2.88 -19.99 18.53
CA ARG A 463 -3.63 -21.27 18.44
C ARG A 463 -5.06 -21.12 17.90
N ARG A 464 -5.62 -19.90 17.92
CA ARG A 464 -6.95 -19.60 17.38
C ARG A 464 -6.97 -19.39 15.87
N PHE A 465 -5.80 -19.32 15.22
CA PHE A 465 -5.71 -19.16 13.78
C PHE A 465 -6.33 -20.35 13.05
N LYS A 466 -7.26 -20.08 12.14
CA LYS A 466 -7.99 -21.08 11.35
C LYS A 466 -7.91 -20.84 9.85
N GLY A 467 -7.02 -19.93 9.42
CA GLY A 467 -6.80 -19.66 8.00
C GLY A 467 -6.22 -20.87 7.28
N LYS A 468 -6.56 -21.01 6.02
CA LYS A 468 -6.02 -22.05 5.13
C LYS A 468 -5.53 -21.41 3.84
N PRO A 469 -4.48 -21.94 3.20
CA PRO A 469 -4.01 -21.44 1.89
C PRO A 469 -5.12 -21.44 0.84
N GLU A 470 -6.00 -22.44 0.84
CA GLU A 470 -7.12 -22.56 -0.10
C GLU A 470 -8.07 -21.35 -0.07
N TYR A 471 -8.31 -20.77 1.11
CA TYR A 471 -9.18 -19.59 1.22
C TYR A 471 -8.60 -18.36 0.50
N VAL A 472 -7.28 -18.19 0.59
CA VAL A 472 -6.57 -17.12 -0.13
C VAL A 472 -6.54 -17.43 -1.63
N MET A 473 -6.32 -18.69 -2.00
CA MET A 473 -6.31 -19.13 -3.40
C MET A 473 -7.66 -18.88 -4.07
N ASN A 474 -8.76 -19.28 -3.43
CA ASN A 474 -10.11 -19.07 -3.93
C ASN A 474 -10.39 -17.58 -4.14
N PHE A 475 -10.01 -16.72 -3.20
CA PHE A 475 -10.13 -15.28 -3.35
C PHE A 475 -9.39 -14.76 -4.59
N MET A 476 -8.13 -15.15 -4.77
CA MET A 476 -7.33 -14.69 -5.91
C MET A 476 -7.92 -15.17 -7.25
N LEU A 477 -8.37 -16.42 -7.32
CA LEU A 477 -9.01 -16.97 -8.51
C LEU A 477 -10.36 -16.28 -8.80
N PHE A 478 -11.16 -15.99 -7.79
CA PHE A 478 -12.43 -15.28 -7.96
C PHE A 478 -12.21 -13.85 -8.48
N VAL A 479 -11.22 -13.13 -7.94
CA VAL A 479 -10.84 -11.80 -8.44
C VAL A 479 -10.39 -11.89 -9.91
N ALA A 480 -9.61 -12.90 -10.27
CA ALA A 480 -9.16 -13.09 -11.64
C ALA A 480 -10.33 -13.46 -12.58
N GLU A 481 -11.29 -14.27 -12.13
CA GLU A 481 -12.46 -14.64 -12.93
C GLU A 481 -13.39 -13.43 -13.15
N GLU A 482 -13.64 -12.61 -12.13
CA GLU A 482 -14.39 -11.37 -12.28
C GLU A 482 -13.69 -10.40 -13.24
N LEU A 483 -12.36 -10.30 -13.19
CA LEU A 483 -11.59 -9.51 -14.15
C LEU A 483 -11.77 -10.04 -15.58
N ARG A 484 -11.77 -11.36 -15.78
CA ARG A 484 -12.01 -11.99 -17.09
C ARG A 484 -13.38 -11.63 -17.65
N GLU A 485 -14.42 -11.66 -16.81
CA GLU A 485 -15.77 -11.28 -17.22
C GLU A 485 -15.84 -9.80 -17.66
N ILE A 486 -15.16 -8.91 -16.94
CA ILE A 486 -15.05 -7.49 -17.32
C ILE A 486 -14.28 -7.34 -18.63
N MET A 487 -13.15 -8.04 -18.79
CA MET A 487 -12.36 -8.01 -20.01
C MET A 487 -13.15 -8.52 -21.22
N ALA A 488 -13.92 -9.61 -21.06
CA ALA A 488 -14.79 -10.14 -22.10
C ALA A 488 -15.82 -9.10 -22.57
N GLN A 489 -16.47 -8.39 -21.64
CA GLN A 489 -17.43 -7.33 -21.96
C GLN A 489 -16.77 -6.12 -22.66
N LEU A 490 -15.52 -5.82 -22.29
CA LEU A 490 -14.73 -4.75 -22.94
C LEU A 490 -14.11 -5.16 -24.28
N GLY A 491 -14.27 -6.41 -24.71
CA GLY A 491 -13.68 -6.91 -25.94
C GLY A 491 -12.16 -7.08 -25.88
N VAL A 492 -11.59 -7.24 -24.69
CA VAL A 492 -10.15 -7.35 -24.42
C VAL A 492 -9.79 -8.79 -24.06
N ARG A 493 -8.81 -9.37 -24.73
CA ARG A 493 -8.44 -10.78 -24.56
C ARG A 493 -7.33 -11.04 -23.56
N SER A 494 -6.50 -10.04 -23.28
CA SER A 494 -5.37 -10.20 -22.35
C SER A 494 -5.21 -8.98 -21.45
N VAL A 495 -4.64 -9.19 -20.26
CA VAL A 495 -4.30 -8.09 -19.34
C VAL A 495 -3.38 -7.06 -20.00
N LYS A 496 -2.48 -7.50 -20.90
CA LYS A 496 -1.60 -6.59 -21.64
C LYS A 496 -2.36 -5.63 -22.55
N GLU A 497 -3.45 -6.07 -23.15
CA GLU A 497 -4.30 -5.21 -23.98
C GLU A 497 -5.09 -4.20 -23.13
N LEU A 498 -5.36 -4.51 -21.86
CA LEU A 498 -6.10 -3.65 -20.95
C LEU A 498 -5.22 -2.56 -20.32
N ILE A 499 -3.89 -2.76 -20.21
CA ILE A 499 -2.97 -1.82 -19.57
C ILE A 499 -3.04 -0.45 -20.24
N GLY A 500 -3.26 0.59 -19.43
CA GLY A 500 -3.27 1.98 -19.90
C GLY A 500 -4.48 2.36 -20.78
N ARG A 501 -5.53 1.51 -20.83
CA ARG A 501 -6.77 1.76 -21.57
C ARG A 501 -7.72 2.67 -20.77
N GLY A 502 -7.20 3.80 -20.28
CA GLY A 502 -8.00 4.82 -19.58
C GLY A 502 -9.10 5.44 -20.45
N ASP A 503 -9.07 5.26 -21.77
CA ASP A 503 -10.13 5.60 -22.72
C ASP A 503 -11.41 4.77 -22.51
N LEU A 504 -11.31 3.60 -21.90
CA LEU A 504 -12.42 2.73 -21.53
C LEU A 504 -12.98 3.03 -20.13
N LEU A 505 -12.44 4.05 -19.45
CA LEU A 505 -12.95 4.57 -18.17
C LEU A 505 -13.53 5.96 -18.35
N ARG A 506 -14.65 6.21 -17.67
CA ARG A 506 -15.23 7.55 -17.56
C ARG A 506 -15.81 7.77 -16.16
N VAL A 507 -15.95 9.03 -15.78
CA VAL A 507 -16.74 9.40 -14.59
C VAL A 507 -18.21 9.12 -14.90
N ARG A 508 -18.90 8.46 -13.98
CA ARG A 508 -20.31 8.08 -14.14
C ARG A 508 -21.20 9.33 -14.24
N HIS A 509 -22.13 9.32 -15.20
CA HIS A 509 -23.04 10.45 -15.42
C HIS A 509 -24.01 10.68 -14.27
N HIS A 510 -24.52 9.60 -13.67
CA HIS A 510 -25.46 9.66 -12.55
C HIS A 510 -24.75 9.22 -11.28
N GLN A 511 -24.46 10.17 -10.40
CA GLN A 511 -23.81 9.92 -9.12
C GLN A 511 -24.85 9.93 -7.99
N ALA A 512 -24.58 9.14 -6.96
CA ALA A 512 -25.45 9.01 -5.80
C ALA A 512 -25.57 10.32 -4.98
N THR A 513 -24.55 11.16 -5.03
CA THR A 513 -24.51 12.42 -4.29
C THR A 513 -24.07 13.57 -5.20
N ARG A 514 -24.52 14.80 -4.89
CA ARG A 514 -24.08 16.01 -5.59
C ARG A 514 -22.56 16.19 -5.56
N ARG A 515 -21.92 15.82 -4.45
CA ARG A 515 -20.45 15.87 -4.30
C ARG A 515 -19.75 14.89 -5.21
N ALA A 516 -20.21 13.64 -5.27
CA ALA A 516 -19.67 12.66 -6.21
C ALA A 516 -19.85 13.12 -7.67
N ALA A 517 -20.96 13.79 -7.99
CA ALA A 517 -21.23 14.34 -9.31
C ALA A 517 -20.31 15.51 -9.70
N SER A 518 -19.74 16.23 -8.73
CA SER A 518 -18.81 17.34 -9.00
C SER A 518 -17.37 16.88 -9.26
N ILE A 519 -17.04 15.61 -9.01
CA ILE A 519 -15.67 15.10 -9.16
C ILE A 519 -15.24 15.10 -10.63
N ASP A 520 -14.14 15.78 -10.91
CA ASP A 520 -13.50 15.82 -12.23
C ASP A 520 -12.19 15.02 -12.20
N MET A 521 -12.18 13.89 -12.92
CA MET A 521 -11.03 13.00 -13.09
C MET A 521 -10.45 13.05 -14.52
N SER A 522 -10.77 14.05 -15.32
CA SER A 522 -10.36 14.19 -16.72
C SER A 522 -8.83 14.13 -16.95
N ARG A 523 -8.04 14.43 -15.92
CA ARG A 523 -6.58 14.32 -15.95
C ARG A 523 -6.07 12.90 -15.77
N ILE A 524 -6.89 12.00 -15.24
CA ILE A 524 -6.53 10.63 -14.86
C ILE A 524 -7.10 9.63 -15.86
N VAL A 525 -8.35 9.83 -16.30
CA VAL A 525 -9.07 8.96 -17.24
C VAL A 525 -9.20 9.58 -18.63
N GLY A 526 -9.70 8.81 -19.58
CA GLY A 526 -10.02 9.27 -20.94
C GLY A 526 -8.85 9.23 -21.95
N ARG A 527 -7.69 8.70 -21.55
CA ARG A 527 -6.52 8.55 -22.45
C ARG A 527 -6.18 7.08 -22.64
N CYS A 528 -5.79 6.72 -23.86
CA CYS A 528 -5.22 5.42 -24.17
C CYS A 528 -3.69 5.56 -24.30
N ILE A 529 -2.97 4.90 -23.38
CA ILE A 529 -1.51 4.78 -23.41
C ILE A 529 -1.20 3.31 -23.14
N ASN A 530 -1.37 2.45 -24.16
CA ASN A 530 -1.15 1.02 -24.02
C ASN A 530 0.34 0.67 -24.11
N GLU A 531 1.06 1.00 -23.05
CA GLU A 531 2.46 0.66 -22.86
C GLU A 531 2.65 -0.18 -21.60
N TYR A 532 3.48 -1.20 -21.69
CA TYR A 532 3.77 -2.13 -20.60
C TYR A 532 5.22 -2.60 -20.66
N ARG A 533 5.68 -3.27 -19.60
CA ARG A 533 7.05 -3.78 -19.53
C ARG A 533 7.34 -4.81 -20.61
N ARG A 534 8.50 -4.63 -21.26
CA ARG A 534 9.07 -5.56 -22.24
C ARG A 534 10.39 -6.10 -21.70
N PRO A 535 10.57 -7.42 -21.58
CA PRO A 535 11.81 -8.01 -21.07
C PRO A 535 13.07 -7.60 -21.83
N GLU A 536 12.96 -7.36 -23.13
CA GLU A 536 14.06 -6.90 -24.00
C GLU A 536 14.57 -5.51 -23.67
N ASP A 537 13.76 -4.66 -23.04
CA ASP A 537 14.11 -3.29 -22.65
C ASP A 537 14.68 -3.20 -21.22
N ASN A 538 14.93 -4.35 -20.56
CA ASN A 538 15.50 -4.35 -19.22
C ASN A 538 16.85 -3.64 -19.17
N PHE A 539 17.10 -2.98 -18.02
CA PHE A 539 18.39 -2.38 -17.75
C PHE A 539 19.49 -3.45 -17.70
N ASP A 540 20.59 -3.23 -18.44
CA ASP A 540 21.78 -4.08 -18.40
C ASP A 540 22.72 -3.62 -17.29
N PHE A 541 22.90 -4.46 -16.29
CA PHE A 541 23.78 -4.18 -15.14
C PHE A 541 25.25 -4.46 -15.42
N HIS A 542 25.59 -5.02 -16.56
CA HIS A 542 26.96 -5.38 -16.92
C HIS A 542 27.70 -6.17 -15.83
N THR A 543 27.02 -7.08 -15.15
CA THR A 543 27.60 -7.87 -14.06
C THR A 543 28.77 -8.75 -14.52
N GLU A 544 28.84 -9.08 -15.80
CA GLU A 544 29.95 -9.78 -16.43
C GLU A 544 31.28 -9.01 -16.37
N LYS A 545 31.23 -7.67 -16.17
CA LYS A 545 32.43 -6.83 -16.04
C LYS A 545 33.01 -6.77 -14.64
N THR A 546 32.32 -7.33 -13.64
CA THR A 546 32.80 -7.35 -12.25
C THR A 546 34.07 -8.17 -12.10
N VAL A 547 34.87 -7.86 -11.07
CA VAL A 547 36.06 -8.66 -10.71
C VAL A 547 35.68 -10.07 -10.33
N ASP A 548 34.53 -10.26 -9.68
CA ASP A 548 33.98 -11.56 -9.32
C ASP A 548 33.83 -12.45 -10.55
N GLU A 549 33.15 -11.96 -11.60
CA GLU A 549 32.90 -12.72 -12.83
C GLU A 549 34.15 -12.90 -13.68
N ARG A 550 34.98 -11.85 -13.79
CA ARG A 550 36.17 -11.93 -14.63
C ARG A 550 37.30 -12.77 -14.02
N VAL A 551 37.40 -12.78 -12.70
CA VAL A 551 38.56 -13.32 -12.01
C VAL A 551 38.19 -14.37 -10.96
N LEU A 552 37.38 -14.03 -9.94
CA LEU A 552 37.15 -14.92 -8.79
C LEU A 552 36.52 -16.24 -9.18
N LEU A 553 35.40 -16.20 -9.91
CA LEU A 553 34.67 -17.39 -10.34
C LEU A 553 35.43 -18.25 -11.36
N LYS A 554 36.47 -17.69 -12.00
CA LYS A 554 37.34 -18.43 -12.91
C LYS A 554 38.55 -19.04 -12.22
N LYS A 555 39.10 -18.36 -11.20
CA LYS A 555 40.33 -18.79 -10.48
C LYS A 555 40.04 -19.74 -9.33
N LEU A 556 38.93 -19.56 -8.63
CA LEU A 556 38.57 -20.29 -7.44
C LEU A 556 37.57 -21.41 -7.76
N ASN A 557 37.81 -22.60 -7.23
CA ASN A 557 36.93 -23.75 -7.39
C ASN A 557 35.90 -23.77 -6.24
N LEU A 558 34.65 -23.41 -6.53
CA LEU A 558 33.54 -23.35 -5.56
C LEU A 558 33.25 -24.70 -4.87
N LYS A 559 33.64 -25.82 -5.50
CA LYS A 559 33.45 -27.18 -4.94
C LYS A 559 34.64 -27.68 -4.12
N SER A 560 35.70 -26.89 -3.98
CA SER A 560 36.90 -27.31 -3.25
C SER A 560 36.65 -27.28 -1.76
N VAL A 561 36.91 -28.40 -1.07
CA VAL A 561 36.95 -28.47 0.40
C VAL A 561 38.30 -28.01 0.98
N LYS A 562 39.29 -27.73 0.13
CA LYS A 562 40.61 -27.23 0.56
C LYS A 562 40.61 -25.70 0.51
N PRO A 563 41.29 -25.04 1.46
CA PRO A 563 41.51 -23.61 1.40
C PRO A 563 42.15 -23.18 0.08
N GLN A 564 41.67 -22.12 -0.50
CA GLN A 564 42.20 -21.49 -1.70
C GLN A 564 42.52 -20.03 -1.39
N SER A 565 43.52 -19.47 -2.04
CA SER A 565 43.88 -18.06 -1.92
C SER A 565 44.20 -17.48 -3.30
N THR A 566 43.90 -16.22 -3.49
CA THR A 566 44.27 -15.45 -4.67
C THR A 566 44.53 -13.99 -4.27
N GLU A 567 45.44 -13.35 -4.95
CA GLU A 567 45.71 -11.93 -4.78
C GLU A 567 45.13 -11.16 -5.97
N LEU A 568 44.50 -10.05 -5.70
CA LEU A 568 43.83 -9.22 -6.67
C LEU A 568 44.01 -7.74 -6.36
N ASP A 569 44.24 -6.93 -7.38
CA ASP A 569 44.15 -5.48 -7.30
C ASP A 569 42.67 -5.08 -7.42
N VAL A 570 42.18 -4.37 -6.42
CA VAL A 570 40.80 -3.82 -6.40
C VAL A 570 40.86 -2.33 -6.23
N SER A 571 39.89 -1.64 -6.81
CA SER A 571 39.74 -0.20 -6.73
C SER A 571 38.42 0.18 -6.08
N SER A 572 38.22 1.46 -5.78
CA SER A 572 36.95 1.97 -5.24
C SER A 572 35.77 1.79 -6.20
N THR A 573 36.02 1.52 -7.48
CA THR A 573 34.99 1.23 -8.47
C THR A 573 34.52 -0.23 -8.44
N ASP A 574 35.23 -1.13 -7.75
CA ASP A 574 34.85 -2.53 -7.58
C ASP A 574 33.93 -2.70 -6.36
N ARG A 575 32.90 -1.87 -6.27
CA ARG A 575 32.03 -1.70 -5.10
C ARG A 575 31.44 -3.00 -4.55
N ALA A 576 30.94 -3.87 -5.42
CA ALA A 576 30.30 -5.14 -5.04
C ALA A 576 31.27 -6.33 -5.03
N PHE A 577 32.57 -6.08 -4.88
CA PHE A 577 33.62 -7.12 -4.87
C PHE A 577 33.31 -8.21 -3.83
N GLY A 578 33.40 -9.45 -4.25
CA GLY A 578 33.11 -10.63 -3.44
C GLY A 578 31.61 -10.96 -3.30
N THR A 579 30.69 -10.07 -3.70
CA THR A 579 29.26 -10.28 -3.51
C THR A 579 28.69 -11.37 -4.43
N ILE A 580 29.03 -11.32 -5.72
CA ILE A 580 28.60 -12.36 -6.67
C ILE A 580 29.26 -13.68 -6.32
N PHE A 581 30.55 -13.68 -6.00
CA PHE A 581 31.26 -14.87 -5.57
C PHE A 581 30.60 -15.50 -4.32
N GLY A 582 30.33 -14.70 -3.28
CA GLY A 582 29.67 -15.15 -2.06
C GLY A 582 28.25 -15.67 -2.27
N SER A 583 27.56 -15.22 -3.31
CA SER A 583 26.23 -15.71 -3.65
C SER A 583 26.24 -17.05 -4.40
N GLU A 584 27.35 -17.42 -5.03
CA GLU A 584 27.50 -18.70 -5.75
C GLU A 584 28.10 -19.82 -4.85
N VAL A 585 28.69 -19.47 -3.69
CA VAL A 585 29.17 -20.40 -2.66
C VAL A 585 28.05 -20.85 -1.74
#